data_e4168f78526e2b2a5f5ba8d7a08ea132
#
_entry.id   e4168f78526e2b2a5f5ba8d7a08ea132
#
_cell.length_a   1.000
_cell.length_b   1.000
_cell.length_c   1.000
_cell.angle_alpha   90.00
_cell.angle_beta   90.00
_cell.angle_gamma   90.00
#
_symmetry.space_group_name_H-M   'P 1'
#
loop_
_entity.id
_entity.type
_entity.pdbx_description
1 polymer ?
#
loop_
_entity_poly.entity_id
_entity_poly.type
_entity_poly.pdbx_seq_one_letter_code
_entity_poly.pdbx_strand_id
1 'polypeptide(L)'
;IALANERLEYIKSLSYDAVGTSGGIPAGNLAQSESVEMNGITYTRRTLVLYADDSRDGTGAADTNGVTADYKAVKAEVSWLTKNGSTRTITLVTRLSPVGVEQAIPGGTLSLSVINANSTAVPNALVTIVNASTTPATSLSLFSDENGVVTVLGVPASAGYQITVSKTGYSTAETYSASAVNTNPSPGHLTVALNQTTAATFAIDQVSTKNIQTFKPIETVTVSDSFSSD
;
A
#
# COMPACT_ATOMS: atom_id res chain seq x y z
N ILE A 1 16.08 11.82 14.68
CA ILE A 1 17.19 10.92 14.28
C ILE A 1 17.40 9.86 15.36
N ALA A 2 17.55 10.21 16.67
CA ALA A 2 17.85 9.26 17.75
C ALA A 2 16.88 8.07 17.78
N LEU A 3 15.56 8.30 17.77
CA LEU A 3 14.54 7.24 17.77
C LEU A 3 14.59 6.33 16.53
N ALA A 4 14.97 6.87 15.39
CA ALA A 4 15.12 6.07 14.16
C ALA A 4 16.40 5.22 14.22
N ASN A 5 17.51 5.79 14.71
CA ASN A 5 18.75 5.05 14.91
C ASN A 5 18.58 3.94 15.97
N GLU A 6 17.99 4.25 17.13
CA GLU A 6 17.67 3.26 18.17
C GLU A 6 16.89 2.09 17.57
N ARG A 7 15.88 2.39 16.74
CA ARG A 7 15.09 1.33 16.09
C ARG A 7 15.92 0.47 15.16
N LEU A 8 16.78 1.08 14.33
CA LEU A 8 17.64 0.31 13.43
C LEU A 8 18.68 -0.52 14.20
N GLU A 9 19.30 0.01 15.24
CA GLU A 9 20.26 -0.74 16.05
C GLU A 9 19.58 -1.92 16.77
N TYR A 10 18.37 -1.73 17.29
CA TYR A 10 17.58 -2.83 17.82
C TYR A 10 17.33 -3.92 16.75
N ILE A 11 16.91 -3.52 15.56
CA ILE A 11 16.63 -4.48 14.47
C ILE A 11 17.89 -5.22 14.03
N LYS A 12 19.03 -4.52 13.95
CA LYS A 12 20.33 -5.14 13.63
C LYS A 12 20.83 -6.12 14.70
N SER A 13 20.36 -5.99 15.95
CA SER A 13 20.69 -6.94 17.02
C SER A 13 19.92 -8.25 16.95
N LEU A 14 18.85 -8.30 16.14
CA LEU A 14 18.05 -9.52 15.94
C LEU A 14 18.75 -10.45 14.94
N SER A 15 18.44 -11.75 15.05
CA SER A 15 18.82 -12.70 13.99
C SER A 15 18.07 -12.36 12.69
N TYR A 16 18.66 -12.66 11.54
CA TYR A 16 18.07 -12.40 10.23
C TYR A 16 16.62 -12.91 10.15
N ASP A 17 16.36 -14.14 10.62
CA ASP A 17 15.03 -14.75 10.55
C ASP A 17 14.00 -14.03 11.43
N ALA A 18 14.44 -13.46 12.57
CA ALA A 18 13.56 -12.71 13.47
C ALA A 18 13.22 -11.30 12.96
N VAL A 19 13.91 -10.82 11.93
CA VAL A 19 13.61 -9.50 11.33
C VAL A 19 12.42 -9.61 10.41
N GLY A 20 11.28 -9.17 10.90
CA GLY A 20 10.01 -9.09 10.19
C GLY A 20 8.99 -8.34 11.03
N THR A 21 7.91 -7.91 10.41
CA THR A 21 6.86 -7.14 11.10
C THR A 21 5.60 -7.97 11.33
N SER A 22 4.85 -7.64 12.37
CA SER A 22 3.55 -8.26 12.64
C SER A 22 2.58 -8.01 11.48
N GLY A 23 2.10 -9.08 10.86
CA GLY A 23 1.27 -9.00 9.65
C GLY A 23 2.03 -8.60 8.37
N GLY A 24 3.34 -8.37 8.45
CA GLY A 24 4.19 -8.00 7.32
C GLY A 24 4.69 -9.18 6.49
N ILE A 25 5.43 -8.89 5.45
CA ILE A 25 6.16 -9.84 4.61
C ILE A 25 7.59 -9.29 4.45
N PRO A 26 8.58 -9.89 5.14
CA PRO A 26 8.52 -11.04 6.03
C PRO A 26 7.71 -10.78 7.31
N ALA A 27 7.05 -11.85 7.77
CA ALA A 27 6.35 -11.83 9.04
C ALA A 27 7.33 -11.88 10.22
N GLY A 28 6.97 -11.25 11.33
CA GLY A 28 7.77 -11.22 12.55
C GLY A 28 7.08 -10.47 13.69
N ASN A 29 7.82 -10.17 14.73
CA ASN A 29 7.28 -9.56 15.95
C ASN A 29 7.44 -8.04 16.05
N LEU A 30 8.09 -7.40 15.05
CA LEU A 30 8.25 -5.95 15.06
C LEU A 30 6.90 -5.28 14.78
N ALA A 31 6.52 -4.30 15.59
CA ALA A 31 5.35 -3.48 15.30
C ALA A 31 5.59 -2.65 14.02
N GLN A 32 4.62 -2.65 13.10
CA GLN A 32 4.66 -1.81 11.90
C GLN A 32 4.51 -0.32 12.23
N SER A 33 3.78 0.00 13.31
CA SER A 33 3.61 1.37 13.79
C SER A 33 3.46 1.36 15.31
N GLU A 34 4.11 2.30 15.97
CA GLU A 34 4.04 2.49 17.42
C GLU A 34 4.16 3.97 17.78
N SER A 35 3.59 4.35 18.90
CA SER A 35 3.67 5.71 19.43
C SER A 35 4.76 5.76 20.50
N VAL A 36 5.65 6.74 20.44
CA VAL A 36 6.75 6.95 21.39
C VAL A 36 6.68 8.37 21.91
N GLU A 37 6.61 8.53 23.23
CA GLU A 37 6.68 9.84 23.84
C GLU A 37 8.11 10.16 24.28
N MET A 38 8.61 11.33 23.89
CA MET A 38 9.91 11.82 24.31
C MET A 38 9.89 13.36 24.43
N ASN A 39 10.30 13.85 25.60
CA ASN A 39 10.33 15.29 25.90
C ASN A 39 8.99 16.02 25.67
N GLY A 40 7.87 15.38 25.97
CA GLY A 40 6.53 15.94 25.82
C GLY A 40 6.05 16.04 24.37
N ILE A 41 6.73 15.35 23.44
CA ILE A 41 6.33 15.24 22.03
C ILE A 41 6.01 13.77 21.74
N THR A 42 4.86 13.54 21.13
CA THR A 42 4.45 12.22 20.64
C THR A 42 5.00 12.03 19.23
N TYR A 43 5.77 10.97 19.04
CA TYR A 43 6.32 10.53 17.77
C TYR A 43 5.60 9.27 17.30
N THR A 44 5.30 9.19 16.02
CA THR A 44 4.89 7.94 15.38
C THR A 44 6.12 7.30 14.75
N ARG A 45 6.49 6.09 15.20
CA ARG A 45 7.59 5.30 14.68
C ARG A 45 7.04 4.16 13.83
N ARG A 46 7.31 4.18 12.53
CA ARG A 46 6.92 3.12 11.59
C ARG A 46 8.14 2.29 11.21
N THR A 47 7.93 0.99 11.16
CA THR A 47 8.94 0.01 10.72
C THR A 47 8.39 -0.75 9.54
N LEU A 48 9.11 -0.73 8.45
CA LEU A 48 8.82 -1.54 7.26
C LEU A 48 10.00 -2.48 7.01
N VAL A 49 9.71 -3.74 6.81
CA VAL A 49 10.68 -4.77 6.41
C VAL A 49 10.13 -5.43 5.17
N LEU A 50 10.91 -5.47 4.11
CA LEU A 50 10.58 -6.14 2.85
C LEU A 50 11.74 -6.99 2.38
N TYR A 51 11.44 -8.09 1.71
CA TYR A 51 12.45 -8.76 0.88
C TYR A 51 12.77 -7.90 -0.33
N ALA A 52 14.03 -7.90 -0.72
CA ALA A 52 14.52 -7.14 -1.86
C ALA A 52 15.48 -8.01 -2.68
N ASP A 53 15.40 -7.81 -3.96
CA ASP A 53 16.18 -8.45 -5.02
C ASP A 53 17.39 -7.56 -5.36
N ASP A 54 18.59 -8.11 -5.51
CA ASP A 54 19.80 -7.34 -5.86
C ASP A 54 20.00 -7.36 -7.38
N SER A 55 19.86 -6.22 -7.99
CA SER A 55 20.03 -6.06 -9.44
C SER A 55 21.44 -6.44 -9.98
N ARG A 56 22.41 -6.76 -9.12
CA ARG A 56 23.77 -7.12 -9.52
C ARG A 56 23.87 -8.52 -10.10
N ASP A 57 23.05 -9.45 -9.65
CA ASP A 57 23.00 -10.83 -10.14
C ASP A 57 21.78 -11.10 -11.03
N GLY A 58 20.98 -10.08 -11.25
CA GLY A 58 19.77 -10.10 -12.06
C GLY A 58 18.54 -9.74 -11.25
N THR A 59 17.37 -9.75 -11.84
CA THR A 59 16.11 -9.54 -11.14
C THR A 59 15.01 -10.45 -11.68
N GLY A 60 14.21 -11.01 -10.81
CA GLY A 60 13.09 -11.87 -11.18
C GLY A 60 13.53 -13.07 -12.03
N ALA A 61 13.03 -13.19 -13.26
CA ALA A 61 13.39 -14.31 -14.15
C ALA A 61 14.82 -14.23 -14.75
N ALA A 62 15.48 -13.09 -14.63
CA ALA A 62 16.86 -12.88 -15.09
C ALA A 62 17.89 -13.05 -13.98
N ASP A 63 17.46 -13.38 -12.78
CA ASP A 63 18.31 -13.68 -11.64
C ASP A 63 19.15 -14.93 -11.92
N THR A 64 20.47 -14.82 -11.76
CA THR A 64 21.44 -15.86 -12.13
C THR A 64 21.47 -17.03 -11.15
N ASN A 65 21.11 -16.80 -9.89
CA ASN A 65 21.06 -17.83 -8.85
C ASN A 65 19.64 -18.35 -8.60
N GLY A 66 18.60 -17.69 -9.15
CA GLY A 66 17.20 -18.05 -9.01
C GLY A 66 16.61 -17.73 -7.64
N VAL A 67 17.30 -16.90 -6.82
CA VAL A 67 16.86 -16.47 -5.49
C VAL A 67 16.53 -15.00 -5.51
N THR A 68 15.27 -14.65 -5.73
CA THR A 68 14.80 -13.26 -5.84
C THR A 68 14.70 -12.49 -4.52
N ALA A 69 15.22 -13.03 -3.43
CA ALA A 69 15.16 -12.41 -2.10
C ALA A 69 16.53 -12.43 -1.41
N ASP A 70 17.44 -11.59 -1.86
CA ASP A 70 18.85 -11.57 -1.47
C ASP A 70 19.08 -10.97 -0.10
N TYR A 71 18.25 -10.00 0.25
CA TYR A 71 18.36 -9.32 1.53
C TYR A 71 17.00 -8.80 2.02
N LYS A 72 16.95 -8.36 3.27
CA LYS A 72 15.83 -7.61 3.82
C LYS A 72 16.16 -6.12 3.82
N ALA A 73 15.35 -5.33 3.12
CA ALA A 73 15.37 -3.87 3.23
C ALA A 73 14.54 -3.46 4.43
N VAL A 74 15.14 -2.69 5.35
CA VAL A 74 14.50 -2.18 6.55
C VAL A 74 14.44 -0.67 6.50
N LYS A 75 13.24 -0.13 6.60
CA LYS A 75 12.97 1.30 6.68
C LYS A 75 12.42 1.63 8.05
N ALA A 76 13.09 2.50 8.79
CA ALA A 76 12.60 3.11 10.03
C ALA A 76 12.21 4.56 9.74
N GLU A 77 10.96 4.91 9.99
CA GLU A 77 10.39 6.23 9.76
C GLU A 77 9.87 6.77 11.09
N VAL A 78 10.25 8.00 11.43
CA VAL A 78 9.79 8.69 12.62
C VAL A 78 9.16 10.01 12.21
N SER A 79 7.89 10.17 12.53
CA SER A 79 7.14 11.39 12.23
C SER A 79 6.57 12.01 13.52
N TRP A 80 6.40 13.33 13.50
CA TRP A 80 5.81 14.09 14.59
C TRP A 80 5.13 15.36 14.10
N LEU A 81 4.19 15.84 14.88
CA LEU A 81 3.52 17.10 14.62
C LEU A 81 4.32 18.24 15.25
N THR A 82 4.63 19.25 14.47
CA THR A 82 5.28 20.48 14.94
C THR A 82 4.26 21.44 15.57
N LYS A 83 4.71 22.42 16.34
CA LYS A 83 3.84 23.41 17.01
C LYS A 83 2.96 24.22 16.04
N ASN A 84 3.39 24.35 14.79
CA ASN A 84 2.62 25.04 13.74
C ASN A 84 1.74 24.11 12.91
N GLY A 85 1.48 22.87 13.38
CA GLY A 85 0.57 21.93 12.75
C GLY A 85 1.14 21.16 11.54
N SER A 86 2.42 21.33 11.21
CA SER A 86 3.05 20.61 10.10
C SER A 86 3.63 19.29 10.58
N THR A 87 3.44 18.21 9.82
CA THR A 87 4.11 16.94 10.08
C THR A 87 5.55 16.99 9.57
N ARG A 88 6.47 16.55 10.40
CA ARG A 88 7.88 16.30 10.04
C ARG A 88 8.16 14.83 10.09
N THR A 89 8.99 14.35 9.16
CA THR A 89 9.34 12.93 9.05
C THR A 89 10.85 12.79 8.84
N ILE A 90 11.43 11.81 9.50
CA ILE A 90 12.80 11.35 9.28
C ILE A 90 12.72 9.89 8.90
N THR A 91 13.43 9.51 7.85
CA THR A 91 13.49 8.14 7.34
C THR A 91 14.94 7.68 7.32
N LEU A 92 15.19 6.51 7.88
CA LEU A 92 16.46 5.80 7.78
C LEU A 92 16.21 4.43 7.14
N VAL A 93 17.15 4.00 6.28
CA VAL A 93 17.06 2.72 5.60
C VAL A 93 18.35 1.94 5.86
N THR A 94 18.22 0.63 6.06
CA THR A 94 19.35 -0.30 6.11
C THR A 94 19.02 -1.57 5.36
N ARG A 95 20.04 -2.33 4.98
CA ARG A 95 19.94 -3.66 4.37
C ARG A 95 20.49 -4.68 5.34
N LEU A 96 19.85 -5.84 5.40
CA LEU A 96 20.29 -6.97 6.21
C LEU A 96 20.36 -8.19 5.28
N SER A 97 21.56 -8.72 5.09
CA SER A 97 21.77 -9.95 4.32
C SER A 97 21.73 -11.16 5.24
N PRO A 98 21.31 -12.33 4.75
CA PRO A 98 21.41 -13.57 5.50
C PRO A 98 22.87 -13.92 5.77
N VAL A 99 23.09 -14.72 6.82
CA VAL A 99 24.41 -15.28 7.09
C VAL A 99 24.60 -16.54 6.24
N GLY A 100 25.58 -16.53 5.34
CA GLY A 100 25.86 -17.67 4.45
C GLY A 100 25.26 -17.50 3.06
N VAL A 101 24.72 -18.59 2.51
CA VAL A 101 24.12 -18.60 1.17
C VAL A 101 22.68 -18.12 1.24
N GLU A 102 22.29 -17.32 0.28
CA GLU A 102 20.90 -16.91 0.06
C GLU A 102 19.99 -18.14 -0.05
N GLN A 103 18.80 -18.02 0.49
CA GLN A 103 17.82 -19.12 0.46
C GLN A 103 16.55 -18.66 -0.22
N ALA A 104 16.03 -19.49 -1.10
CA ALA A 104 14.73 -19.26 -1.71
C ALA A 104 13.65 -19.12 -0.62
N ILE A 105 12.91 -18.03 -0.64
CA ILE A 105 11.78 -17.81 0.25
C ILE A 105 10.52 -18.42 -0.34
N PRO A 106 9.72 -19.11 0.45
CA PRO A 106 8.43 -19.63 -0.03
C PRO A 106 7.46 -18.47 -0.29
N GLY A 107 6.75 -18.53 -1.40
CA GLY A 107 5.74 -17.54 -1.74
C GLY A 107 5.75 -17.17 -3.21
N GLY A 108 4.94 -16.19 -3.56
CA GLY A 108 4.91 -15.55 -4.88
C GLY A 108 5.30 -14.08 -4.78
N THR A 109 5.23 -13.40 -5.90
CA THR A 109 5.44 -11.96 -6.00
C THR A 109 4.12 -11.27 -6.27
N LEU A 110 3.83 -10.20 -5.56
CA LEU A 110 2.71 -9.32 -5.83
C LEU A 110 3.24 -8.01 -6.42
N SER A 111 2.83 -7.66 -7.64
CA SER A 111 3.22 -6.45 -8.34
C SER A 111 1.98 -5.61 -8.63
N LEU A 112 1.84 -4.47 -7.95
CA LEU A 112 0.67 -3.61 -8.02
C LEU A 112 1.06 -2.28 -8.65
N SER A 113 0.37 -1.90 -9.74
CA SER A 113 0.57 -0.63 -10.42
C SER A 113 -0.57 0.32 -10.09
N VAL A 114 -0.25 1.54 -9.73
CA VAL A 114 -1.22 2.61 -9.46
C VAL A 114 -1.08 3.69 -10.52
N ILE A 115 -2.14 3.91 -11.26
CA ILE A 115 -2.20 4.88 -12.37
C ILE A 115 -3.40 5.79 -12.22
N ASN A 116 -3.43 6.90 -12.97
CA ASN A 116 -4.62 7.72 -13.16
C ASN A 116 -5.36 7.34 -14.46
N ALA A 117 -6.47 7.99 -14.77
CA ALA A 117 -7.26 7.76 -15.98
C ALA A 117 -6.47 7.99 -17.30
N ASN A 118 -5.39 8.77 -17.24
CA ASN A 118 -4.50 9.00 -18.39
C ASN A 118 -3.35 7.96 -18.46
N SER A 119 -3.44 6.87 -17.69
CA SER A 119 -2.38 5.85 -17.55
C SER A 119 -1.04 6.40 -17.05
N THR A 120 -1.06 7.56 -16.37
CA THR A 120 0.13 8.12 -15.73
C THR A 120 0.31 7.53 -14.34
N ALA A 121 1.52 7.18 -14.00
CA ALA A 121 1.88 6.67 -12.67
C ALA A 121 1.44 7.62 -11.54
N VAL A 122 0.91 7.06 -10.47
CA VAL A 122 0.54 7.82 -9.27
C VAL A 122 1.49 7.41 -8.13
N PRO A 123 2.58 8.17 -7.90
CA PRO A 123 3.51 7.89 -6.82
C PRO A 123 2.91 8.26 -5.46
N ASN A 124 3.47 7.66 -4.40
CA ASN A 124 3.05 7.90 -3.01
C ASN A 124 1.55 7.64 -2.75
N ALA A 125 0.94 6.72 -3.48
CA ALA A 125 -0.37 6.18 -3.15
C ALA A 125 -0.22 5.12 -2.05
N LEU A 126 -1.06 5.19 -1.02
CA LEU A 126 -1.11 4.17 0.02
C LEU A 126 -1.79 2.92 -0.53
N VAL A 127 -1.08 1.80 -0.51
CA VAL A 127 -1.56 0.48 -0.90
C VAL A 127 -1.63 -0.39 0.34
N THR A 128 -2.81 -0.84 0.69
CA THR A 128 -3.04 -1.77 1.81
C THR A 128 -3.33 -3.15 1.25
N ILE A 129 -2.64 -4.17 1.77
CA ILE A 129 -2.72 -5.58 1.36
C ILE A 129 -3.14 -6.38 2.58
N VAL A 130 -4.30 -7.00 2.54
CA VAL A 130 -4.84 -7.78 3.65
C VAL A 130 -5.25 -9.17 3.19
N ASN A 131 -4.88 -10.18 3.97
CA ASN A 131 -5.41 -11.54 3.83
C ASN A 131 -5.48 -12.23 5.20
N ALA A 132 -6.67 -12.41 5.70
CA ALA A 132 -6.91 -13.06 6.98
C ALA A 132 -6.74 -14.60 6.92
N SER A 133 -6.69 -15.17 5.73
CA SER A 133 -6.57 -16.63 5.53
C SER A 133 -5.13 -17.14 5.53
N THR A 134 -4.14 -16.24 5.54
CA THR A 134 -2.73 -16.62 5.68
C THR A 134 -2.36 -16.87 7.14
N THR A 135 -1.29 -17.63 7.36
CA THR A 135 -0.77 -17.87 8.72
C THR A 135 0.73 -17.51 8.76
N PRO A 136 1.12 -16.44 9.47
CA PRO A 136 0.25 -15.46 10.12
C PRO A 136 -0.59 -14.64 9.12
N ALA A 137 -1.69 -14.06 9.60
CA ALA A 137 -2.54 -13.20 8.77
C ALA A 137 -1.73 -12.01 8.20
N THR A 138 -1.90 -11.75 6.91
CA THR A 138 -1.22 -10.64 6.23
C THR A 138 -2.00 -9.34 6.43
N SER A 139 -1.31 -8.30 6.87
CA SER A 139 -1.83 -6.92 6.92
C SER A 139 -0.66 -5.96 6.73
N LEU A 140 -0.47 -5.45 5.52
CA LEU A 140 0.68 -4.67 5.11
C LEU A 140 0.22 -3.37 4.45
N SER A 141 0.88 -2.26 4.76
CA SER A 141 0.61 -0.95 4.18
C SER A 141 1.91 -0.35 3.63
N LEU A 142 1.91 -0.10 2.32
CA LEU A 142 3.04 0.40 1.55
C LEU A 142 2.65 1.64 0.76
N PHE A 143 3.64 2.37 0.29
CA PHE A 143 3.43 3.47 -0.66
C PHE A 143 4.01 3.09 -2.02
N SER A 144 3.30 3.44 -3.09
CA SER A 144 3.81 3.29 -4.45
C SER A 144 5.07 4.14 -4.66
N ASP A 145 6.01 3.62 -5.42
CA ASP A 145 7.24 4.29 -5.81
C ASP A 145 7.01 5.43 -6.82
N GLU A 146 8.08 6.00 -7.35
CA GLU A 146 8.02 7.08 -8.36
C GLU A 146 7.36 6.63 -9.68
N ASN A 147 7.37 5.33 -9.97
CA ASN A 147 6.72 4.72 -11.13
C ASN A 147 5.28 4.25 -10.82
N GLY A 148 4.75 4.57 -9.63
CA GLY A 148 3.43 4.12 -9.20
C GLY A 148 3.36 2.64 -8.84
N VAL A 149 4.49 1.95 -8.62
CA VAL A 149 4.54 0.50 -8.42
C VAL A 149 4.79 0.14 -6.95
N VAL A 150 4.14 -0.93 -6.50
CA VAL A 150 4.44 -1.62 -5.25
C VAL A 150 4.75 -3.07 -5.58
N THR A 151 5.96 -3.53 -5.25
CA THR A 151 6.37 -4.92 -5.40
C THR A 151 6.61 -5.55 -4.03
N VAL A 152 6.02 -6.70 -3.78
CA VAL A 152 6.20 -7.47 -2.55
C VAL A 152 6.61 -8.90 -2.92
N LEU A 153 7.80 -9.29 -2.48
CA LEU A 153 8.36 -10.64 -2.66
C LEU A 153 7.98 -11.53 -1.47
N GLY A 154 7.90 -12.83 -1.68
CA GLY A 154 7.64 -13.81 -0.63
C GLY A 154 6.22 -13.75 -0.07
N VAL A 155 5.26 -13.30 -0.87
CA VAL A 155 3.85 -13.26 -0.47
C VAL A 155 3.33 -14.69 -0.33
N PRO A 156 2.74 -15.08 0.81
CA PRO A 156 2.20 -16.43 1.00
C PRO A 156 1.23 -16.82 -0.12
N ALA A 157 1.41 -18.02 -0.68
CA ALA A 157 0.50 -18.53 -1.70
C ALA A 157 -0.90 -18.74 -1.10
N SER A 158 -1.86 -17.94 -1.53
CA SER A 158 -3.25 -17.96 -1.03
C SER A 158 -4.16 -17.19 -1.99
N ALA A 159 -5.44 -17.49 -1.95
CA ALA A 159 -6.49 -16.68 -2.55
C ALA A 159 -6.99 -15.62 -1.55
N GLY A 160 -7.74 -14.64 -2.03
CA GLY A 160 -8.48 -13.71 -1.19
C GLY A 160 -7.67 -12.52 -0.68
N TYR A 161 -6.59 -12.13 -1.35
CA TYR A 161 -5.90 -10.89 -1.04
C TYR A 161 -6.76 -9.68 -1.40
N GLN A 162 -7.08 -8.91 -0.38
CA GLN A 162 -7.82 -7.66 -0.47
C GLN A 162 -6.82 -6.52 -0.63
N ILE A 163 -6.98 -5.75 -1.69
CA ILE A 163 -6.14 -4.61 -1.98
C ILE A 163 -7.00 -3.36 -1.91
N THR A 164 -6.52 -2.35 -1.21
CA THR A 164 -7.10 -1.01 -1.20
C THR A 164 -6.02 0.01 -1.55
N VAL A 165 -6.30 0.88 -2.50
CA VAL A 165 -5.40 1.94 -2.96
C VAL A 165 -6.05 3.28 -2.70
N SER A 166 -5.34 4.17 -2.01
CA SER A 166 -5.84 5.51 -1.68
C SER A 166 -4.71 6.55 -1.72
N LYS A 167 -5.09 7.79 -1.98
CA LYS A 167 -4.18 8.94 -1.88
C LYS A 167 -5.00 10.19 -1.55
N THR A 168 -4.47 11.05 -0.69
CA THR A 168 -5.16 12.29 -0.33
C THR A 168 -5.45 13.13 -1.58
N GLY A 169 -6.71 13.53 -1.77
CA GLY A 169 -7.18 14.28 -2.94
C GLY A 169 -7.46 13.43 -4.18
N TYR A 170 -7.41 12.10 -4.05
CA TYR A 170 -7.75 11.13 -5.11
C TYR A 170 -8.94 10.27 -4.70
N SER A 171 -9.56 9.64 -5.70
CA SER A 171 -10.51 8.55 -5.48
C SER A 171 -9.82 7.33 -4.86
N THR A 172 -10.60 6.41 -4.31
CA THR A 172 -10.09 5.13 -3.80
C THR A 172 -10.43 4.02 -4.78
N ALA A 173 -9.52 3.07 -4.96
CA ALA A 173 -9.77 1.83 -5.69
C ALA A 173 -9.53 0.64 -4.76
N GLU A 174 -10.35 -0.39 -4.90
CA GLU A 174 -10.24 -1.60 -4.07
C GLU A 174 -10.67 -2.85 -4.84
N THR A 175 -10.29 -4.00 -4.33
CA THR A 175 -10.76 -5.30 -4.84
C THR A 175 -12.03 -5.71 -4.10
N TYR A 176 -12.89 -6.48 -4.77
CA TYR A 176 -14.19 -6.90 -4.23
C TYR A 176 -14.29 -8.42 -4.12
N SER A 177 -15.01 -8.89 -3.10
CA SER A 177 -15.37 -10.31 -3.01
C SER A 177 -16.48 -10.67 -3.99
N ALA A 178 -16.44 -11.88 -4.53
CA ALA A 178 -17.60 -12.43 -5.23
C ALA A 178 -18.80 -12.55 -4.27
N SER A 179 -19.98 -12.25 -4.76
CA SER A 179 -21.24 -12.32 -4.03
C SER A 179 -22.35 -12.90 -4.91
N ALA A 180 -23.50 -13.21 -4.33
CA ALA A 180 -24.66 -13.67 -5.09
C ALA A 180 -25.17 -12.63 -6.11
N VAL A 181 -24.94 -11.35 -5.86
CA VAL A 181 -25.34 -10.23 -6.74
C VAL A 181 -24.24 -9.91 -7.76
N ASN A 182 -22.96 -10.04 -7.37
CA ASN A 182 -21.81 -9.83 -8.23
C ASN A 182 -20.91 -11.06 -8.15
N THR A 183 -21.14 -12.02 -9.01
CA THR A 183 -20.42 -13.29 -9.04
C THR A 183 -19.01 -13.19 -9.63
N ASN A 184 -18.74 -12.13 -10.39
CA ASN A 184 -17.45 -11.87 -11.03
C ASN A 184 -17.04 -10.40 -10.87
N PRO A 185 -16.62 -9.98 -9.66
CA PRO A 185 -16.21 -8.61 -9.41
C PRO A 185 -14.95 -8.25 -10.21
N SER A 186 -14.88 -7.00 -10.63
CA SER A 186 -13.69 -6.45 -11.30
C SER A 186 -13.30 -5.11 -10.66
N PRO A 187 -12.11 -5.05 -10.05
CA PRO A 187 -11.19 -6.17 -9.77
C PRO A 187 -11.70 -7.08 -8.64
N GLY A 188 -11.54 -8.38 -8.80
CA GLY A 188 -11.77 -9.35 -7.73
C GLY A 188 -10.58 -9.43 -6.76
N HIS A 189 -10.78 -10.05 -5.58
CA HIS A 189 -9.68 -10.35 -4.67
C HIS A 189 -8.60 -11.18 -5.37
N LEU A 190 -7.33 -10.84 -5.14
CA LEU A 190 -6.22 -11.44 -5.85
C LEU A 190 -5.86 -12.83 -5.27
N THR A 191 -5.33 -13.67 -6.14
CA THR A 191 -4.74 -14.96 -5.77
C THR A 191 -3.25 -14.92 -6.07
N VAL A 192 -2.44 -15.26 -5.08
CA VAL A 192 -1.00 -15.41 -5.24
C VAL A 192 -0.68 -16.90 -5.29
N ALA A 193 0.04 -17.32 -6.33
CA ALA A 193 0.55 -18.68 -6.49
C ALA A 193 2.04 -18.72 -6.15
N LEU A 194 2.49 -19.90 -5.72
CA LEU A 194 3.89 -20.14 -5.38
C LEU A 194 4.79 -19.91 -6.60
N ASN A 195 5.89 -19.20 -6.41
CA ASN A 195 6.89 -18.87 -7.44
C ASN A 195 6.30 -18.19 -8.69
N GLN A 196 5.16 -17.51 -8.54
CA GLN A 196 4.51 -16.77 -9.62
C GLN A 196 4.37 -15.30 -9.25
N THR A 197 4.40 -14.45 -10.28
CA THR A 197 4.06 -13.04 -10.12
C THR A 197 2.58 -12.82 -10.41
N THR A 198 1.86 -12.32 -9.43
CA THR A 198 0.50 -11.81 -9.59
C THR A 198 0.57 -10.30 -9.79
N ALA A 199 0.17 -9.83 -10.96
CA ALA A 199 0.14 -8.41 -11.30
C ALA A 199 -1.30 -7.88 -11.31
N ALA A 200 -1.49 -6.65 -10.80
CA ALA A 200 -2.77 -5.95 -10.89
C ALA A 200 -2.55 -4.44 -11.03
N THR A 201 -3.48 -3.77 -11.71
CA THR A 201 -3.44 -2.32 -11.91
C THR A 201 -4.68 -1.68 -11.29
N PHE A 202 -4.46 -0.61 -10.54
CA PHE A 202 -5.51 0.18 -9.89
C PHE A 202 -5.47 1.61 -10.43
N ALA A 203 -6.63 2.10 -10.85
CA ALA A 203 -6.77 3.48 -11.32
C ALA A 203 -7.41 4.34 -10.22
N ILE A 204 -6.73 5.42 -9.84
CA ILE A 204 -7.24 6.44 -8.92
C ILE A 204 -7.02 7.83 -9.54
N ASP A 205 -8.02 8.69 -9.45
CA ASP A 205 -7.97 10.03 -10.03
C ASP A 205 -8.19 11.13 -9.01
N GLN A 206 -7.68 12.31 -9.33
CA GLN A 206 -7.94 13.50 -8.52
C GLN A 206 -9.44 13.77 -8.43
N VAL A 207 -9.92 13.94 -7.21
CA VAL A 207 -11.30 14.33 -6.98
C VAL A 207 -11.46 15.85 -7.03
N SER A 208 -12.55 16.31 -7.61
CA SER A 208 -12.94 17.72 -7.62
C SER A 208 -14.34 17.90 -7.06
N THR A 209 -14.58 19.01 -6.40
CA THR A 209 -15.92 19.37 -5.93
C THR A 209 -16.64 20.15 -7.03
N LYS A 210 -17.82 19.67 -7.44
CA LYS A 210 -18.71 20.37 -8.36
C LYS A 210 -19.95 20.84 -7.60
N ASN A 211 -20.16 22.14 -7.54
CA ASN A 211 -21.41 22.71 -7.03
C ASN A 211 -22.49 22.65 -8.12
N ILE A 212 -23.54 21.89 -7.87
CA ILE A 212 -24.69 21.82 -8.76
C ILE A 212 -25.81 22.59 -8.08
N GLN A 213 -26.30 23.66 -8.71
CA GLN A 213 -27.49 24.36 -8.30
C GLN A 213 -28.66 23.92 -9.18
N THR A 214 -29.69 23.41 -8.56
CA THR A 214 -30.94 23.10 -9.25
C THR A 214 -31.89 24.29 -9.06
N PHE A 215 -32.45 24.77 -10.14
CA PHE A 215 -33.47 25.81 -10.12
C PHE A 215 -34.84 25.16 -10.33
N LYS A 216 -35.82 25.55 -9.52
CA LYS A 216 -37.22 25.20 -9.77
C LYS A 216 -37.63 25.87 -11.09
N PRO A 217 -38.18 25.14 -12.07
CA PRO A 217 -38.69 25.77 -13.28
C PRO A 217 -39.79 26.78 -12.90
N ILE A 218 -39.77 27.95 -13.53
CA ILE A 218 -40.81 28.96 -13.38
C ILE A 218 -42.04 28.38 -14.08
N GLU A 219 -43.08 28.13 -13.32
CA GLU A 219 -44.37 27.79 -13.91
C GLU A 219 -44.86 28.96 -14.74
N THR A 220 -44.97 28.77 -16.04
CA THR A 220 -45.59 29.75 -16.94
C THR A 220 -47.10 29.74 -16.63
N VAL A 221 -47.57 30.79 -15.95
CA VAL A 221 -49.01 31.02 -15.78
C VAL A 221 -49.55 31.52 -17.13
N THR A 222 -50.21 30.68 -17.87
CA THR A 222 -50.99 31.13 -19.04
C THR A 222 -52.28 31.80 -18.53
N VAL A 223 -52.32 33.12 -18.61
CA VAL A 223 -53.56 33.87 -18.41
C VAL A 223 -54.35 33.78 -19.72
N SER A 224 -55.44 33.09 -19.73
CA SER A 224 -56.41 33.10 -20.83
C SER A 224 -57.38 34.27 -20.61
N ASP A 225 -57.23 35.36 -21.35
CA ASP A 225 -58.24 36.39 -21.44
C ASP A 225 -59.41 35.86 -22.32
N SER A 226 -60.54 35.60 -21.69
CA SER A 226 -61.81 35.38 -22.40
C SER A 226 -62.46 36.76 -22.62
N PHE A 227 -62.35 37.33 -23.79
CA PHE A 227 -63.24 38.41 -24.19
C PHE A 227 -64.61 37.87 -24.53
N SER A 228 -65.64 38.24 -23.77
CA SER A 228 -67.03 38.10 -24.17
C SER A 228 -67.42 39.35 -24.93
N SER A 229 -67.72 39.19 -26.24
CA SER A 229 -68.36 40.24 -27.04
C SER A 229 -69.88 40.17 -26.81
N ASP A 230 -70.45 41.23 -26.23
CA ASP A 230 -71.90 41.49 -26.26
C ASP A 230 -72.31 42.04 -27.62
#